data_805c430405c365430dce6f4d71d7725a
#
_entry.id   805c430405c365430dce6f4d71d7725a
#
_cell.length_a   1.000
_cell.length_b   1.000
_cell.length_c   1.000
_cell.angle_alpha   90.00
_cell.angle_beta   90.00
_cell.angle_gamma   90.00
#
_symmetry.space_group_name_H-M   'P 1'
#
loop_
_entity.id
_entity.type
_entity.pdbx_description
1 polymer ?
#
loop_
_entity_poly.entity_id
_entity_poly.type
_entity_poly.pdbx_seq_one_letter_code
_entity_poly.pdbx_strand_id
1 'polypeptide(L)'
;MRRLLNIQYNENCCLDAYLPSSYGFPTLVYFHGGGLEAGDKADRNYVEIAKRFVGEGYGFLSVNYRMYPTAKFPEYLEDAARAIAWAKAHICKFGGNGELYVSGQSAGAWMALMLCFNKEYLAAVDISPLEIKGWIIDSAQTTSHFNVLKKETGCDPLAQRIDKYAPLYYVDKDACFTKMLVLFYEHDMPCRPEQNLLFIRSIKSFNENADIEYLQLKGGHCQGSTAKDIDGEYAFVKETLRWLAKC
;
A
#
# COMPACT_ATOMS: atom_id res chain seq x y z
N MET A 1 -10.48 19.29 9.62
CA MET A 1 -9.54 18.66 8.63
C MET A 1 -8.80 19.74 7.87
N ARG A 2 -7.48 19.69 7.84
CA ARG A 2 -6.59 20.50 7.00
C ARG A 2 -6.28 19.76 5.72
N ARG A 3 -6.19 20.46 4.60
CA ARG A 3 -5.87 19.87 3.29
C ARG A 3 -4.70 20.64 2.68
N LEU A 4 -3.64 19.93 2.35
CA LEU A 4 -2.48 20.48 1.64
C LEU A 4 -2.35 19.66 0.35
N LEU A 5 -2.57 20.27 -0.77
CA LEU A 5 -2.65 19.59 -2.06
C LEU A 5 -1.41 19.84 -2.90
N ASN A 6 -1.05 18.85 -3.71
CA ASN A 6 0.07 18.92 -4.65
C ASN A 6 1.41 19.25 -3.99
N ILE A 7 1.65 18.66 -2.82
CA ILE A 7 2.95 18.77 -2.14
C ILE A 7 3.98 17.96 -2.94
N GLN A 8 4.97 18.63 -3.47
CA GLN A 8 6.05 17.99 -4.22
C GLN A 8 6.99 17.26 -3.26
N TYR A 9 7.17 15.96 -3.45
CA TYR A 9 8.06 15.13 -2.63
C TYR A 9 9.32 14.67 -3.39
N ASN A 10 9.28 14.75 -4.72
CA ASN A 10 10.43 14.62 -5.62
C ASN A 10 10.21 15.46 -6.88
N GLU A 11 11.16 15.46 -7.81
CA GLU A 11 11.12 16.29 -9.03
C GLU A 11 9.91 16.03 -9.94
N ASN A 12 9.36 14.81 -9.90
CA ASN A 12 8.34 14.35 -10.84
C ASN A 12 6.97 14.08 -10.22
N CYS A 13 6.90 14.00 -8.88
CA CYS A 13 5.71 13.48 -8.22
C CYS A 13 5.28 14.35 -7.04
N CYS A 14 3.99 14.36 -6.79
CA CYS A 14 3.38 15.05 -5.65
C CYS A 14 2.43 14.14 -4.88
N LEU A 15 2.12 14.55 -3.67
CA LEU A 15 1.13 13.94 -2.81
C LEU A 15 0.12 14.97 -2.31
N ASP A 16 -1.04 14.49 -1.86
CA ASP A 16 -2.02 15.29 -1.13
C ASP A 16 -2.06 14.85 0.33
N ALA A 17 -1.98 15.79 1.24
CA ALA A 17 -2.07 15.54 2.67
C ALA A 17 -3.45 15.97 3.22
N TYR A 18 -4.14 15.02 3.84
CA TYR A 18 -5.38 15.22 4.59
C TYR A 18 -5.08 14.98 6.06
N LEU A 19 -5.18 16.02 6.88
CA LEU A 19 -4.65 16.01 8.24
C LEU A 19 -5.72 16.39 9.26
N PRO A 20 -5.74 15.76 10.46
CA PRO A 20 -6.55 16.23 11.57
C PRO A 20 -6.27 17.69 11.94
N SER A 21 -7.22 18.32 12.62
CA SER A 21 -6.99 19.63 13.23
C SER A 21 -6.23 19.52 14.57
N SER A 22 -6.30 18.37 15.22
CA SER A 22 -5.51 18.02 16.41
C SER A 22 -4.06 17.73 16.05
N TYR A 23 -3.20 17.67 17.06
CA TYR A 23 -1.78 17.27 16.95
C TYR A 23 -1.59 15.85 17.49
N GLY A 24 -0.44 15.24 17.17
CA GLY A 24 -0.06 13.92 17.68
C GLY A 24 -0.72 12.74 16.97
N PHE A 25 -1.18 12.91 15.74
CA PHE A 25 -1.82 11.86 14.95
C PHE A 25 -0.80 10.96 14.25
N PRO A 26 -1.04 9.64 14.19
CA PRO A 26 -0.34 8.73 13.28
C PRO A 26 -0.80 8.95 11.84
N THR A 27 0.00 8.52 10.85
CA THR A 27 -0.26 8.86 9.44
C THR A 27 -0.16 7.66 8.53
N LEU A 28 -1.14 7.50 7.63
CA LEU A 28 -1.11 6.55 6.53
C LEU A 28 -0.48 7.19 5.28
N VAL A 29 0.50 6.51 4.69
CA VAL A 29 1.01 6.79 3.34
C VAL A 29 0.33 5.81 2.40
N TYR A 30 -0.50 6.31 1.51
CA TYR A 30 -1.40 5.50 0.67
C TYR A 30 -1.05 5.60 -0.81
N PHE A 31 -0.83 4.45 -1.43
CA PHE A 31 -0.56 4.30 -2.86
C PHE A 31 -1.81 3.79 -3.60
N HIS A 32 -2.27 4.56 -4.58
CA HIS A 32 -3.46 4.22 -5.36
C HIS A 32 -3.26 3.00 -6.26
N GLY A 33 -4.35 2.40 -6.71
CA GLY A 33 -4.37 1.35 -7.72
C GLY A 33 -4.23 1.88 -9.15
N GLY A 34 -4.62 1.06 -10.13
CA GLY A 34 -4.64 1.44 -11.55
C GLY A 34 -3.60 0.72 -12.41
N GLY A 35 -3.08 -0.42 -11.93
CA GLY A 35 -2.23 -1.31 -12.74
C GLY A 35 -0.87 -0.73 -13.13
N LEU A 36 -0.37 0.31 -12.48
CA LEU A 36 0.81 1.08 -12.85
C LEU A 36 0.67 1.84 -14.19
N GLU A 37 -0.56 2.03 -14.67
CA GLU A 37 -0.86 2.71 -15.94
C GLU A 37 -1.88 3.85 -15.77
N ALA A 38 -2.63 3.86 -14.67
CA ALA A 38 -3.71 4.82 -14.41
C ALA A 38 -3.90 5.08 -12.91
N GLY A 39 -4.80 6.00 -12.58
CA GLY A 39 -5.13 6.41 -11.23
C GLY A 39 -4.53 7.77 -10.86
N ASP A 40 -5.12 8.40 -9.87
CA ASP A 40 -4.64 9.67 -9.33
C ASP A 40 -4.94 9.77 -7.83
N LYS A 41 -4.03 10.38 -7.07
CA LYS A 41 -4.17 10.65 -5.64
C LYS A 41 -5.46 11.42 -5.28
N ALA A 42 -6.02 12.16 -6.24
CA ALA A 42 -7.21 12.98 -6.06
C ALA A 42 -8.49 12.28 -6.51
N ASP A 43 -8.45 11.00 -6.89
CA ASP A 43 -9.65 10.25 -7.24
C ASP A 43 -10.65 10.28 -6.09
N ARG A 44 -11.93 10.41 -6.44
CA ARG A 44 -13.01 10.71 -5.50
C ARG A 44 -13.08 9.73 -4.32
N ASN A 45 -12.93 8.43 -4.58
CA ASN A 45 -12.96 7.40 -3.54
C ASN A 45 -11.79 7.56 -2.55
N TYR A 46 -10.58 7.88 -3.01
CA TYR A 46 -9.43 8.10 -2.13
C TYR A 46 -9.60 9.34 -1.26
N VAL A 47 -10.17 10.41 -1.83
CA VAL A 47 -10.51 11.61 -1.06
C VAL A 47 -11.57 11.31 0.03
N GLU A 48 -12.56 10.48 -0.27
CA GLU A 48 -13.57 10.07 0.71
C GLU A 48 -12.98 9.16 1.79
N ILE A 49 -12.14 8.20 1.42
CA ILE A 49 -11.36 7.35 2.33
C ILE A 49 -10.50 8.22 3.26
N ALA A 50 -9.75 9.17 2.70
CA ALA A 50 -8.93 10.11 3.48
C ALA A 50 -9.75 10.87 4.53
N LYS A 51 -10.94 11.37 4.16
CA LYS A 51 -11.85 12.06 5.10
C LYS A 51 -12.26 11.16 6.27
N ARG A 52 -12.50 9.88 6.01
CA ARG A 52 -12.88 8.91 7.05
C ARG A 52 -11.73 8.68 8.02
N PHE A 53 -10.50 8.42 7.54
CA PHE A 53 -9.33 8.27 8.39
C PHE A 53 -9.04 9.53 9.21
N VAL A 54 -9.16 10.72 8.60
CA VAL A 54 -8.97 11.98 9.32
C VAL A 54 -10.03 12.20 10.40
N GLY A 55 -11.28 11.77 10.16
CA GLY A 55 -12.35 11.79 11.15
C GLY A 55 -12.04 10.96 12.39
N GLU A 56 -11.27 9.89 12.23
CA GLU A 56 -10.82 8.98 13.29
C GLU A 56 -9.43 9.35 13.87
N GLY A 57 -8.92 10.55 13.51
CA GLY A 57 -7.69 11.06 14.08
C GLY A 57 -6.40 10.63 13.39
N TYR A 58 -6.47 10.05 12.20
CA TYR A 58 -5.30 9.67 11.39
C TYR A 58 -5.01 10.73 10.32
N GLY A 59 -3.74 11.05 10.11
CA GLY A 59 -3.29 11.71 8.89
C GLY A 59 -3.36 10.73 7.70
N PHE A 60 -3.61 11.25 6.49
CA PHE A 60 -3.66 10.46 5.26
C PHE A 60 -2.91 11.19 4.16
N LEU A 61 -1.86 10.56 3.64
CA LEU A 61 -1.08 11.04 2.51
C LEU A 61 -1.44 10.21 1.29
N SER A 62 -2.18 10.80 0.35
CA SER A 62 -2.50 10.18 -0.93
C SER A 62 -1.40 10.50 -1.93
N VAL A 63 -0.73 9.48 -2.48
CA VAL A 63 0.53 9.62 -3.20
C VAL A 63 0.36 9.31 -4.67
N ASN A 64 0.75 10.25 -5.57
CA ASN A 64 1.01 9.94 -6.96
C ASN A 64 2.46 9.47 -7.14
N TYR A 65 2.67 8.57 -8.05
CA TYR A 65 3.95 8.03 -8.47
C TYR A 65 3.98 7.93 -9.99
N ARG A 66 5.17 7.91 -10.60
CA ARG A 66 5.29 7.74 -12.06
C ARG A 66 4.76 6.37 -12.47
N MET A 67 4.18 6.29 -13.65
CA MET A 67 3.53 5.09 -14.18
C MET A 67 3.96 4.87 -15.64
N TYR A 68 3.66 3.69 -16.18
CA TYR A 68 3.78 3.44 -17.61
C TYR A 68 2.90 4.41 -18.42
N PRO A 69 3.33 4.87 -19.61
CA PRO A 69 4.60 4.56 -20.28
C PRO A 69 5.75 5.50 -19.89
N THR A 70 5.53 6.50 -19.04
CA THR A 70 6.52 7.53 -18.68
C THR A 70 7.60 7.03 -17.72
N ALA A 71 7.33 5.95 -17.00
CA ALA A 71 8.28 5.27 -16.14
C ALA A 71 8.28 3.76 -16.44
N LYS A 72 9.30 3.08 -15.97
CA LYS A 72 9.47 1.62 -16.05
C LYS A 72 9.93 1.09 -14.69
N PHE A 73 9.97 -0.22 -14.53
CA PHE A 73 10.54 -0.85 -13.34
C PHE A 73 12.03 -0.48 -13.18
N PRO A 74 12.52 -0.04 -12.00
CA PRO A 74 11.78 0.08 -10.73
C PRO A 74 11.35 1.53 -10.38
N GLU A 75 11.32 2.48 -11.29
CA GLU A 75 11.20 3.93 -11.05
C GLU A 75 10.00 4.30 -10.16
N TYR A 76 8.84 3.63 -10.31
CA TYR A 76 7.66 3.87 -9.46
C TYR A 76 7.85 3.35 -8.02
N LEU A 77 8.66 2.32 -7.80
CA LEU A 77 9.05 1.84 -6.46
C LEU A 77 10.00 2.84 -5.77
N GLU A 78 10.93 3.42 -6.53
CA GLU A 78 11.81 4.47 -6.04
C GLU A 78 11.02 5.73 -5.65
N ASP A 79 10.01 6.11 -6.46
CA ASP A 79 9.13 7.23 -6.11
C ASP A 79 8.36 6.93 -4.82
N ALA A 80 7.82 5.73 -4.68
CA ALA A 80 7.10 5.31 -3.48
C ALA A 80 8.01 5.32 -2.22
N ALA A 81 9.26 4.86 -2.34
CA ALA A 81 10.24 4.94 -1.25
C ALA A 81 10.54 6.40 -0.86
N ARG A 82 10.72 7.29 -1.84
CA ARG A 82 10.92 8.75 -1.60
C ARG A 82 9.71 9.40 -0.93
N ALA A 83 8.47 8.98 -1.27
CA ALA A 83 7.26 9.48 -0.62
C ALA A 83 7.22 9.09 0.87
N ILE A 84 7.62 7.86 1.22
CA ILE A 84 7.73 7.42 2.61
C ILE A 84 8.82 8.23 3.34
N ALA A 85 9.99 8.43 2.71
CA ALA A 85 11.06 9.25 3.28
C ALA A 85 10.63 10.70 3.51
N TRP A 86 9.90 11.28 2.55
CA TRP A 86 9.33 12.61 2.71
C TRP A 86 8.37 12.65 3.90
N ALA A 87 7.47 11.69 4.03
CA ALA A 87 6.52 11.60 5.14
C ALA A 87 7.27 11.54 6.49
N LYS A 88 8.29 10.68 6.61
CA LYS A 88 9.10 10.55 7.81
C LYS A 88 9.79 11.85 8.21
N ALA A 89 10.34 12.58 7.24
CA ALA A 89 11.06 13.84 7.47
C ALA A 89 10.16 15.04 7.82
N HIS A 90 8.89 15.01 7.40
CA HIS A 90 8.05 16.21 7.41
C HIS A 90 6.78 16.09 8.26
N ILE A 91 6.22 14.90 8.49
CA ILE A 91 4.88 14.79 9.09
C ILE A 91 4.80 15.41 10.49
N CYS A 92 5.86 15.38 11.29
CA CYS A 92 5.91 16.03 12.59
C CYS A 92 5.75 17.55 12.48
N LYS A 93 6.28 18.18 11.43
CA LYS A 93 6.11 19.63 11.18
C LYS A 93 4.66 20.00 10.88
N PHE A 94 3.89 19.03 10.41
CA PHE A 94 2.45 19.18 10.15
C PHE A 94 1.57 18.71 11.31
N GLY A 95 2.18 18.33 12.44
CA GLY A 95 1.48 17.97 13.68
C GLY A 95 1.25 16.47 13.87
N GLY A 96 1.80 15.60 13.03
CA GLY A 96 1.83 14.15 13.25
C GLY A 96 2.79 13.76 14.38
N ASN A 97 2.63 12.54 14.90
CA ASN A 97 3.49 11.98 15.95
C ASN A 97 4.75 11.25 15.42
N GLY A 98 4.90 11.17 14.09
CA GLY A 98 6.02 10.47 13.43
C GLY A 98 5.74 8.98 13.16
N GLU A 99 4.67 8.41 13.66
CA GLU A 99 4.29 7.03 13.36
C GLU A 99 3.68 6.94 11.96
N LEU A 100 4.27 6.09 11.12
CA LEU A 100 3.84 5.89 9.75
C LEU A 100 3.28 4.47 9.56
N TYR A 101 2.15 4.40 8.90
CA TYR A 101 1.59 3.20 8.30
C TYR A 101 1.68 3.31 6.79
N VAL A 102 2.01 2.23 6.10
CA VAL A 102 2.04 2.19 4.64
C VAL A 102 0.90 1.34 4.13
N SER A 103 0.16 1.87 3.18
CA SER A 103 -0.99 1.20 2.61
C SER A 103 -1.03 1.35 1.10
N GLY A 104 -1.70 0.44 0.44
CA GLY A 104 -1.95 0.53 -0.98
C GLY A 104 -3.08 -0.36 -1.44
N GLN A 105 -3.60 -0.05 -2.62
CA GLN A 105 -4.66 -0.79 -3.30
C GLN A 105 -4.14 -1.36 -4.61
N SER A 106 -4.41 -2.65 -4.90
CA SER A 106 -4.07 -3.27 -6.20
C SER A 106 -2.58 -3.11 -6.55
N ALA A 107 -2.26 -2.35 -7.58
CA ALA A 107 -0.88 -2.00 -7.96
C ALA A 107 -0.14 -1.27 -6.82
N GLY A 108 -0.81 -0.36 -6.11
CA GLY A 108 -0.24 0.30 -4.93
C GLY A 108 0.02 -0.67 -3.78
N ALA A 109 -0.81 -1.69 -3.61
CA ALA A 109 -0.59 -2.75 -2.62
C ALA A 109 0.59 -3.65 -3.02
N TRP A 110 0.73 -3.97 -4.31
CA TRP A 110 1.93 -4.66 -4.81
C TRP A 110 3.20 -3.83 -4.56
N MET A 111 3.17 -2.52 -4.79
CA MET A 111 4.31 -1.64 -4.48
C MET A 111 4.62 -1.64 -2.97
N ALA A 112 3.61 -1.53 -2.11
CA ALA A 112 3.80 -1.57 -0.65
C ALA A 112 4.48 -2.88 -0.22
N LEU A 113 4.06 -4.04 -0.78
CA LEU A 113 4.71 -5.32 -0.52
C LEU A 113 6.14 -5.37 -1.05
N MET A 114 6.40 -4.84 -2.25
CA MET A 114 7.76 -4.76 -2.80
C MET A 114 8.67 -3.91 -1.90
N LEU A 115 8.20 -2.79 -1.37
CA LEU A 115 8.95 -1.94 -0.43
C LEU A 115 9.19 -2.63 0.91
N CYS A 116 8.23 -3.43 1.37
CA CYS A 116 8.33 -4.17 2.63
C CYS A 116 9.36 -5.31 2.54
N PHE A 117 9.34 -6.09 1.48
CA PHE A 117 10.09 -7.35 1.37
C PHE A 117 11.40 -7.22 0.58
N ASN A 118 11.46 -6.42 -0.48
CA ASN A 118 12.74 -6.06 -1.10
C ASN A 118 13.33 -4.83 -0.41
N LYS A 119 14.21 -5.09 0.54
CA LYS A 119 14.82 -4.09 1.43
C LYS A 119 15.62 -3.00 0.70
N GLU A 120 16.06 -3.24 -0.53
CA GLU A 120 16.91 -2.32 -1.30
C GLU A 120 16.25 -0.95 -1.51
N TYR A 121 14.93 -0.92 -1.77
CA TYR A 121 14.22 0.33 -2.07
C TYR A 121 14.15 1.28 -0.89
N LEU A 122 13.79 0.78 0.29
CA LEU A 122 13.75 1.61 1.50
C LEU A 122 15.16 1.91 2.03
N ALA A 123 16.10 0.98 1.92
CA ALA A 123 17.50 1.22 2.27
C ALA A 123 18.13 2.34 1.44
N ALA A 124 17.75 2.50 0.16
CA ALA A 124 18.22 3.59 -0.71
C ALA A 124 17.78 4.99 -0.23
N VAL A 125 16.83 5.06 0.70
CA VAL A 125 16.36 6.31 1.33
C VAL A 125 16.55 6.28 2.86
N ASP A 126 17.47 5.47 3.36
CA ASP A 126 17.83 5.32 4.77
C ASP A 126 16.65 4.96 5.69
N ILE A 127 15.78 4.06 5.23
CA ILE A 127 14.63 3.56 6.00
C ILE A 127 14.66 2.02 6.06
N SER A 128 14.36 1.47 7.24
CA SER A 128 14.09 0.05 7.41
C SER A 128 12.57 -0.21 7.36
N PRO A 129 12.11 -1.33 6.76
CA PRO A 129 10.72 -1.75 6.88
C PRO A 129 10.21 -1.84 8.32
N LEU A 130 11.11 -2.08 9.29
CA LEU A 130 10.80 -2.13 10.73
C LEU A 130 10.51 -0.75 11.36
N GLU A 131 10.82 0.34 10.67
CA GLU A 131 10.46 1.69 11.12
C GLU A 131 9.02 2.08 10.74
N ILE A 132 8.37 1.27 9.90
CA ILE A 132 6.96 1.42 9.54
C ILE A 132 6.12 0.68 10.58
N LYS A 133 5.18 1.36 11.21
CA LYS A 133 4.35 0.81 12.31
C LYS A 133 3.46 -0.34 11.85
N GLY A 134 3.03 -0.32 10.59
CA GLY A 134 2.23 -1.40 10.02
C GLY A 134 1.98 -1.22 8.53
N TRP A 135 1.70 -2.34 7.88
CA TRP A 135 1.48 -2.46 6.45
C TRP A 135 0.04 -2.90 6.17
N ILE A 136 -0.67 -2.16 5.34
CA ILE A 136 -2.09 -2.40 5.06
C ILE A 136 -2.25 -2.64 3.56
N ILE A 137 -2.59 -3.85 3.20
CA ILE A 137 -2.49 -4.38 1.84
C ILE A 137 -3.89 -4.72 1.34
N ASP A 138 -4.38 -3.99 0.31
CA ASP A 138 -5.72 -4.19 -0.26
C ASP A 138 -5.62 -4.73 -1.70
N SER A 139 -6.07 -5.97 -1.93
CA SER A 139 -6.11 -6.66 -3.24
C SER A 139 -4.75 -6.77 -3.93
N ALA A 140 -3.68 -7.04 -3.20
CA ALA A 140 -2.35 -7.11 -3.80
C ALA A 140 -2.17 -8.29 -4.77
N GLN A 141 -1.39 -8.08 -5.81
CA GLN A 141 -0.75 -9.16 -6.54
C GLN A 141 0.55 -9.53 -5.84
N THR A 142 0.67 -10.75 -5.33
CA THR A 142 1.87 -11.20 -4.61
C THR A 142 2.86 -11.94 -5.49
N THR A 143 2.45 -12.34 -6.69
CA THR A 143 3.32 -12.77 -7.81
C THR A 143 3.83 -11.55 -8.59
N SER A 144 4.62 -11.76 -9.64
CA SER A 144 5.10 -10.70 -10.53
C SER A 144 3.92 -9.94 -11.13
N HIS A 145 3.92 -8.62 -10.97
CA HIS A 145 2.79 -7.79 -11.40
C HIS A 145 2.55 -7.91 -12.91
N PHE A 146 1.30 -8.11 -13.32
CA PHE A 146 0.91 -8.43 -14.71
C PHE A 146 1.41 -7.41 -15.74
N ASN A 147 1.36 -6.10 -15.46
CA ASN A 147 1.87 -5.09 -16.36
C ASN A 147 3.40 -5.04 -16.36
N VAL A 148 4.07 -5.35 -15.25
CA VAL A 148 5.53 -5.49 -15.22
C VAL A 148 5.97 -6.67 -16.09
N LEU A 149 5.32 -7.82 -15.97
CA LEU A 149 5.59 -8.97 -16.84
C LEU A 149 5.44 -8.59 -18.32
N LYS A 150 4.32 -7.98 -18.68
CA LYS A 150 4.03 -7.56 -20.05
C LYS A 150 5.06 -6.56 -20.58
N LYS A 151 5.37 -5.52 -19.82
CA LYS A 151 6.18 -4.38 -20.27
C LYS A 151 7.67 -4.64 -20.21
N GLU A 152 8.15 -5.32 -19.15
CA GLU A 152 9.59 -5.52 -18.95
C GLU A 152 10.10 -6.84 -19.56
N THR A 153 9.24 -7.84 -19.73
CA THR A 153 9.68 -9.17 -20.19
C THR A 153 8.99 -9.65 -21.45
N GLY A 154 7.91 -9.00 -21.89
CA GLY A 154 7.08 -9.46 -23.01
C GLY A 154 6.27 -10.72 -22.71
N CYS A 155 6.26 -11.19 -21.47
CA CYS A 155 5.51 -12.38 -21.07
C CYS A 155 4.00 -12.12 -21.03
N ASP A 156 3.24 -13.22 -21.13
CA ASP A 156 1.80 -13.17 -20.94
C ASP A 156 1.46 -12.58 -19.56
N PRO A 157 0.66 -11.51 -19.49
CA PRO A 157 0.25 -10.89 -18.22
C PRO A 157 -0.57 -11.81 -17.31
N LEU A 158 -1.15 -12.87 -17.82
CA LEU A 158 -1.88 -13.88 -17.04
C LEU A 158 -0.95 -14.93 -16.41
N ALA A 159 0.31 -14.98 -16.80
CA ALA A 159 1.28 -15.93 -16.23
C ALA A 159 1.54 -15.62 -14.75
N GLN A 160 1.38 -16.63 -13.91
CA GLN A 160 1.65 -16.50 -12.48
C GLN A 160 3.13 -16.82 -12.23
N ARG A 161 3.98 -15.80 -12.24
CA ARG A 161 5.42 -15.94 -12.03
C ARG A 161 5.85 -15.41 -10.66
N ILE A 162 6.85 -16.07 -10.10
CA ILE A 162 7.53 -15.67 -8.87
C ILE A 162 8.99 -15.45 -9.23
N ASP A 163 9.35 -14.21 -9.49
CA ASP A 163 10.69 -13.76 -9.82
C ASP A 163 10.97 -12.41 -9.16
N LYS A 164 12.05 -11.72 -9.52
CA LYS A 164 12.43 -10.42 -8.94
C LYS A 164 11.35 -9.32 -9.00
N TYR A 165 10.28 -9.53 -9.75
CA TYR A 165 9.14 -8.63 -9.85
C TYR A 165 7.97 -9.02 -8.93
N ALA A 166 8.14 -10.06 -8.11
CA ALA A 166 7.13 -10.60 -7.21
C ALA A 166 7.48 -10.34 -5.75
N PRO A 167 6.59 -9.75 -4.94
CA PRO A 167 6.81 -9.68 -3.49
C PRO A 167 7.11 -11.04 -2.86
N LEU A 168 6.42 -12.09 -3.29
CA LEU A 168 6.59 -13.45 -2.79
C LEU A 168 8.00 -14.02 -3.00
N TYR A 169 8.74 -13.52 -4.00
CA TYR A 169 10.13 -13.91 -4.26
C TYR A 169 11.07 -13.54 -3.11
N TYR A 170 10.75 -12.46 -2.38
CA TYR A 170 11.56 -11.93 -1.27
C TYR A 170 11.10 -12.42 0.10
N VAL A 171 10.11 -13.31 0.15
CA VAL A 171 9.66 -13.93 1.41
C VAL A 171 10.57 -15.09 1.74
N ASP A 172 11.44 -14.92 2.72
CA ASP A 172 12.40 -15.89 3.22
C ASP A 172 12.49 -15.85 4.77
N LYS A 173 13.42 -16.58 5.34
CA LYS A 173 13.68 -16.62 6.79
C LYS A 173 14.12 -15.29 7.38
N ASP A 174 14.64 -14.37 6.55
CA ASP A 174 15.14 -13.05 6.95
C ASP A 174 14.10 -11.94 6.66
N ALA A 175 12.92 -12.33 6.16
CA ALA A 175 11.82 -11.40 5.96
C ALA A 175 11.33 -10.83 7.30
N CYS A 176 11.36 -9.52 7.43
CA CYS A 176 10.98 -8.85 8.67
C CYS A 176 10.12 -7.61 8.38
N PHE A 177 9.05 -7.48 9.14
CA PHE A 177 8.13 -6.35 9.16
C PHE A 177 7.53 -6.24 10.57
N THR A 178 6.92 -5.12 10.89
CA THR A 178 6.33 -4.90 12.22
C THR A 178 5.04 -5.68 12.40
N LYS A 179 4.01 -5.31 11.64
CA LYS A 179 2.72 -5.99 11.58
C LYS A 179 2.06 -5.72 10.22
N MET A 180 1.14 -6.57 9.81
CA MET A 180 0.52 -6.48 8.50
C MET A 180 -0.96 -6.86 8.54
N LEU A 181 -1.79 -6.08 7.85
CA LEU A 181 -3.17 -6.42 7.51
C LEU A 181 -3.26 -6.69 6.01
N VAL A 182 -3.74 -7.87 5.62
CA VAL A 182 -3.98 -8.23 4.22
C VAL A 182 -5.48 -8.40 3.97
N LEU A 183 -6.02 -7.60 3.08
CA LEU A 183 -7.41 -7.68 2.62
C LEU A 183 -7.44 -8.17 1.17
N PHE A 184 -8.25 -9.17 0.88
CA PHE A 184 -8.47 -9.68 -0.47
C PHE A 184 -9.91 -10.17 -0.61
N TYR A 185 -10.38 -10.45 -1.83
CA TYR A 185 -11.80 -10.61 -2.10
C TYR A 185 -12.10 -11.97 -2.73
N GLU A 186 -13.32 -12.53 -2.45
CA GLU A 186 -13.75 -13.84 -2.92
C GLU A 186 -13.78 -13.94 -4.47
N HIS A 187 -14.17 -12.86 -5.14
CA HIS A 187 -14.32 -12.75 -6.58
C HIS A 187 -13.33 -11.77 -7.20
N ASP A 188 -12.11 -11.74 -6.68
CA ASP A 188 -11.01 -10.92 -7.20
C ASP A 188 -10.58 -11.41 -8.59
N MET A 189 -9.62 -10.75 -9.20
CA MET A 189 -8.98 -11.18 -10.45
C MET A 189 -8.51 -12.64 -10.35
N PRO A 190 -8.43 -13.39 -11.46
CA PRO A 190 -8.00 -14.80 -11.46
C PRO A 190 -6.72 -15.04 -10.66
N CYS A 191 -6.71 -16.08 -9.84
CA CYS A 191 -5.62 -16.49 -8.96
C CYS A 191 -5.24 -15.50 -7.86
N ARG A 192 -5.94 -14.38 -7.71
CA ARG A 192 -5.58 -13.35 -6.74
C ARG A 192 -5.83 -13.80 -5.28
N PRO A 193 -6.96 -14.44 -4.93
CA PRO A 193 -7.16 -14.99 -3.60
C PRO A 193 -6.10 -16.02 -3.22
N GLU A 194 -5.79 -16.95 -4.13
CA GLU A 194 -4.82 -18.03 -3.93
C GLU A 194 -3.40 -17.48 -3.73
N GLN A 195 -3.02 -16.46 -4.49
CA GLN A 195 -1.73 -15.77 -4.32
C GLN A 195 -1.59 -15.17 -2.93
N ASN A 196 -2.63 -14.46 -2.45
CA ASN A 196 -2.60 -13.87 -1.13
C ASN A 196 -2.52 -14.94 -0.02
N LEU A 197 -3.26 -16.03 -0.15
CA LEU A 197 -3.16 -17.16 0.78
C LEU A 197 -1.78 -17.81 0.76
N LEU A 198 -1.20 -18.02 -0.43
CA LEU A 198 0.16 -18.55 -0.57
C LEU A 198 1.17 -17.62 0.10
N PHE A 199 1.09 -16.32 -0.13
CA PHE A 199 1.97 -15.31 0.47
C PHE A 199 1.90 -15.35 2.01
N ILE A 200 0.71 -15.34 2.59
CA ILE A 200 0.50 -15.40 4.03
C ILE A 200 1.06 -16.71 4.61
N ARG A 201 0.81 -17.84 3.94
CA ARG A 201 1.32 -19.16 4.39
C ARG A 201 2.83 -19.24 4.29
N SER A 202 3.43 -18.68 3.24
CA SER A 202 4.89 -18.62 3.07
C SER A 202 5.54 -17.83 4.22
N ILE A 203 5.00 -16.67 4.58
CA ILE A 203 5.50 -15.90 5.73
C ILE A 203 5.43 -16.75 7.01
N LYS A 204 4.27 -17.34 7.29
CA LYS A 204 4.08 -18.14 8.50
C LYS A 204 4.89 -19.45 8.53
N SER A 205 5.33 -19.95 7.39
CA SER A 205 6.24 -21.13 7.35
C SER A 205 7.66 -20.79 7.81
N PHE A 206 8.10 -19.54 7.63
CA PHE A 206 9.40 -19.06 8.12
C PHE A 206 9.31 -18.49 9.54
N ASN A 207 8.21 -17.84 9.88
CA ASN A 207 7.95 -17.26 11.20
C ASN A 207 6.47 -17.45 11.57
N GLU A 208 6.18 -18.48 12.36
CA GLU A 208 4.81 -18.78 12.82
C GLU A 208 4.18 -17.64 13.65
N ASN A 209 5.04 -16.86 14.34
CA ASN A 209 4.64 -15.73 15.18
C ASN A 209 4.60 -14.39 14.41
N ALA A 210 4.75 -14.39 13.09
CA ALA A 210 4.63 -13.18 12.30
C ALA A 210 3.27 -12.50 12.54
N ASP A 211 3.30 -11.20 12.90
CA ASP A 211 2.10 -10.41 13.16
C ASP A 211 1.42 -10.03 11.83
N ILE A 212 0.71 -11.01 11.28
CA ILE A 212 -0.06 -10.87 10.05
C ILE A 212 -1.51 -11.29 10.27
N GLU A 213 -2.41 -10.33 10.20
CA GLU A 213 -3.86 -10.52 10.17
C GLU A 213 -4.35 -10.44 8.71
N TYR A 214 -5.30 -11.26 8.33
CA TYR A 214 -5.87 -11.22 6.99
C TYR A 214 -7.37 -11.46 7.01
N LEU A 215 -8.06 -10.88 6.04
CA LEU A 215 -9.49 -11.04 5.84
C LEU A 215 -9.78 -11.27 4.37
N GLN A 216 -10.52 -12.34 4.07
CA GLN A 216 -11.16 -12.53 2.79
C GLN A 216 -12.54 -11.89 2.85
N LEU A 217 -12.72 -10.83 2.09
CA LEU A 217 -13.96 -10.06 2.03
C LEU A 217 -14.85 -10.54 0.87
N LYS A 218 -16.13 -10.29 0.99
CA LYS A 218 -17.06 -10.50 -0.13
C LYS A 218 -16.86 -9.45 -1.20
N GLY A 219 -17.07 -9.84 -2.46
CA GLY A 219 -17.03 -8.93 -3.60
C GLY A 219 -15.86 -9.14 -4.54
N GLY A 220 -15.71 -8.23 -5.50
CA GLY A 220 -14.69 -8.25 -6.54
C GLY A 220 -13.45 -7.45 -6.18
N HIS A 221 -12.53 -7.35 -7.15
CA HIS A 221 -11.24 -6.66 -7.02
C HIS A 221 -11.38 -5.27 -6.43
N CYS A 222 -10.73 -5.00 -5.29
CA CYS A 222 -10.72 -3.72 -4.59
C CYS A 222 -12.11 -3.18 -4.19
N GLN A 223 -13.14 -4.01 -4.14
CA GLN A 223 -14.50 -3.52 -3.90
C GLN A 223 -14.63 -2.77 -2.59
N GLY A 224 -13.92 -3.17 -1.54
CA GLY A 224 -13.98 -2.50 -0.25
C GLY A 224 -13.40 -1.08 -0.21
N SER A 225 -12.58 -0.70 -1.20
CA SER A 225 -12.02 0.65 -1.35
C SER A 225 -12.59 1.43 -2.55
N THR A 226 -13.38 0.78 -3.41
CA THR A 226 -13.99 1.40 -4.59
C THR A 226 -15.50 1.57 -4.48
N ALA A 227 -16.17 0.77 -3.67
CA ALA A 227 -17.61 0.84 -3.45
C ALA A 227 -17.93 0.84 -1.95
N LYS A 228 -19.00 1.54 -1.61
CA LYS A 228 -19.56 1.54 -0.25
C LYS A 228 -20.48 0.35 -0.06
N ASP A 229 -20.51 -0.18 1.15
CA ASP A 229 -21.47 -1.20 1.58
C ASP A 229 -22.88 -0.60 1.81
N ILE A 230 -23.81 -1.43 2.31
CA ILE A 230 -25.19 -1.02 2.59
C ILE A 230 -25.27 0.07 3.68
N ASP A 231 -24.28 0.14 4.57
CA ASP A 231 -24.21 1.14 5.64
C ASP A 231 -23.57 2.45 5.14
N GLY A 232 -23.18 2.52 3.87
CA GLY A 232 -22.54 3.67 3.25
C GLY A 232 -21.06 3.82 3.57
N GLU A 233 -20.41 2.74 4.05
CA GLU A 233 -19.00 2.72 4.44
C GLU A 233 -18.16 1.91 3.46
N TYR A 234 -16.87 2.26 3.38
CA TYR A 234 -15.87 1.45 2.68
C TYR A 234 -15.40 0.32 3.58
N ALA A 235 -15.56 -0.93 3.16
CA ALA A 235 -15.11 -2.10 3.94
C ALA A 235 -13.61 -2.03 4.24
N PHE A 236 -12.79 -1.52 3.30
CA PHE A 236 -11.37 -1.23 3.50
C PHE A 236 -11.15 -0.33 4.72
N VAL A 237 -11.88 0.78 4.84
CA VAL A 237 -11.75 1.73 5.95
C VAL A 237 -12.16 1.08 7.26
N LYS A 238 -13.33 0.43 7.28
CA LYS A 238 -13.88 -0.24 8.47
C LYS A 238 -12.92 -1.27 9.05
N GLU A 239 -12.41 -2.17 8.21
CA GLU A 239 -11.51 -3.23 8.67
C GLU A 239 -10.12 -2.71 9.04
N THR A 240 -9.61 -1.71 8.31
CA THR A 240 -8.36 -1.04 8.64
C THR A 240 -8.44 -0.32 9.99
N LEU A 241 -9.48 0.46 10.25
CA LEU A 241 -9.66 1.15 11.52
C LEU A 241 -9.82 0.17 12.68
N ARG A 242 -10.56 -0.94 12.47
CA ARG A 242 -10.66 -2.01 13.46
C ARG A 242 -9.29 -2.61 13.80
N TRP A 243 -8.46 -2.83 12.81
CA TRP A 243 -7.11 -3.35 13.00
C TRP A 243 -6.20 -2.33 13.68
N LEU A 244 -6.23 -1.07 13.26
CA LEU A 244 -5.45 0.02 13.86
C LEU A 244 -5.79 0.26 15.34
N ALA A 245 -7.04 0.04 15.75
CA ALA A 245 -7.45 0.16 17.15
C ALA A 245 -6.83 -0.89 18.09
N LYS A 246 -6.23 -1.95 17.57
CA LYS A 246 -5.49 -2.97 18.32
C LYS A 246 -3.98 -2.66 18.39
N CYS A 247 -3.52 -1.63 17.66
CA CYS A 247 -2.12 -1.23 17.53
C CYS A 247 -1.68 -0.19 18.63
#